data_9ea4a5c973d546b83abbd7466d8957fb
#
_entry.id   9ea4a5c973d546b83abbd7466d8957fb
#
_cell.length_a   1.000
_cell.length_b   1.000
_cell.length_c   1.000
_cell.angle_alpha   90.00
_cell.angle_beta   90.00
_cell.angle_gamma   90.00
#
_symmetry.space_group_name_H-M   'P 1'
#
loop_
_entity.id
_entity.type
_entity.pdbx_description
1 polymer ?
#
loop_
_entity_poly.entity_id
_entity_poly.type
_entity_poly.pdbx_seq_one_letter_code
_entity_poly.pdbx_strand_id
1 'polypeptide(L)'
;MLKILQARLQQYMYFEHPDVQAGFRKGRGIRDQIVNIWWIINKTRDFQKNIYFCFIDYDKAFDCMDHNKSSNILQEMGIPDHLTCLLRNLYAGQEASVRTGHGMRDWFQIGTGFGYTVKVVYCHPAYLANM
;
A
#
# COMPACT_ATOMS: atom_id res chain seq x y z
N MET A 1 22.05 -2.10 4.56
CA MET A 1 21.59 -3.25 3.78
C MET A 1 20.18 -3.02 3.19
N LEU A 2 19.15 -2.74 3.96
CA LEU A 2 17.77 -2.51 3.47
C LEU A 2 17.63 -1.42 2.42
N LYS A 3 18.32 -0.28 2.58
CA LYS A 3 18.30 0.82 1.58
C LYS A 3 18.85 0.41 0.21
N ILE A 4 19.85 -0.48 0.18
CA ILE A 4 20.42 -0.98 -1.07
C ILE A 4 19.42 -1.90 -1.76
N LEU A 5 18.80 -2.80 -1.01
CA LEU A 5 17.77 -3.69 -1.52
C LEU A 5 16.57 -2.90 -2.05
N GLN A 6 16.12 -1.91 -1.29
CA GLN A 6 15.05 -1.00 -1.69
C GLN A 6 15.38 -0.29 -3.02
N ALA A 7 16.59 0.28 -3.15
CA ALA A 7 17.00 0.98 -4.36
C ALA A 7 17.02 0.06 -5.59
N ARG A 8 17.45 -1.20 -5.43
CA ARG A 8 17.43 -2.19 -6.50
C ARG A 8 16.01 -2.59 -6.90
N LEU A 9 15.13 -2.85 -5.93
CA LEU A 9 13.74 -3.19 -6.19
C LEU A 9 12.97 -2.05 -6.85
N GLN A 10 13.23 -0.80 -6.44
CA GLN A 10 12.59 0.37 -7.03
C GLN A 10 12.81 0.50 -8.53
N GLN A 11 13.94 0.04 -9.06
CA GLN A 11 14.22 0.07 -10.50
C GLN A 11 13.22 -0.80 -11.28
N TYR A 12 12.89 -1.97 -10.77
CA TYR A 12 11.92 -2.88 -11.39
C TYR A 12 10.47 -2.38 -11.18
N MET A 13 10.15 -2.01 -9.95
CA MET A 13 8.81 -1.57 -9.59
C MET A 13 8.38 -0.28 -10.32
N TYR A 14 9.34 0.57 -10.70
CA TYR A 14 9.03 1.82 -11.39
C TYR A 14 8.32 1.60 -12.73
N PHE A 15 8.69 0.55 -13.46
CA PHE A 15 8.12 0.21 -14.77
C PHE A 15 6.79 -0.54 -14.67
N GLU A 16 6.58 -1.26 -13.57
CA GLU A 16 5.40 -2.09 -13.37
C GLU A 16 4.24 -1.37 -12.66
N HIS A 17 4.52 -0.19 -12.08
CA HIS A 17 3.46 0.57 -11.42
C HIS A 17 2.48 1.16 -12.44
N PRO A 18 1.17 0.86 -12.32
CA PRO A 18 0.17 1.50 -13.16
C PRO A 18 0.16 3.02 -12.93
N ASP A 19 -0.14 3.79 -13.98
CA ASP A 19 -0.12 5.25 -13.92
C ASP A 19 -1.10 5.84 -12.90
N VAL A 20 -2.16 5.12 -12.60
CA VAL A 20 -3.15 5.50 -11.59
C VAL A 20 -2.65 5.38 -10.14
N GLN A 21 -1.59 4.58 -9.91
CA GLN A 21 -1.00 4.43 -8.59
C GLN A 21 -0.26 5.70 -8.17
N ALA A 22 -0.72 6.34 -7.11
CA ALA A 22 -0.08 7.54 -6.55
C ALA A 22 0.67 7.26 -5.24
N GLY A 23 0.18 6.33 -4.43
CA GLY A 23 0.80 5.98 -3.17
C GLY A 23 2.20 5.39 -3.35
N PHE A 24 3.13 5.79 -2.48
CA PHE A 24 4.54 5.34 -2.46
C PHE A 24 5.34 5.61 -3.75
N ARG A 25 4.86 6.46 -4.64
CA ARG A 25 5.57 6.88 -5.86
C ARG A 25 6.28 8.22 -5.65
N LYS A 26 7.56 8.27 -6.05
CA LYS A 26 8.34 9.51 -6.05
C LYS A 26 7.72 10.53 -7.02
N GLY A 27 7.53 11.76 -6.54
CA GLY A 27 6.95 12.85 -7.35
C GLY A 27 5.42 12.85 -7.44
N ARG A 28 4.73 11.92 -6.78
CA ARG A 28 3.27 11.89 -6.64
C ARG A 28 2.87 12.19 -5.20
N GLY A 29 2.21 13.31 -4.97
CA GLY A 29 1.81 13.76 -3.65
C GLY A 29 0.32 13.62 -3.39
N ILE A 30 -0.07 13.67 -2.12
CA ILE A 30 -1.48 13.68 -1.69
C ILE A 30 -2.21 14.91 -2.30
N ARG A 31 -1.53 16.05 -2.41
CA ARG A 31 -2.10 17.27 -3.00
C ARG A 31 -2.56 17.06 -4.43
N ASP A 32 -1.77 16.34 -5.24
CA ASP A 32 -2.11 16.08 -6.64
C ASP A 32 -3.38 15.22 -6.74
N GLN A 33 -3.55 14.26 -5.82
CA GLN A 33 -4.74 13.41 -5.78
C GLN A 33 -5.99 14.20 -5.32
N ILE A 34 -5.83 15.13 -4.38
CA ILE A 34 -6.92 16.03 -3.97
C ILE A 34 -7.34 16.92 -5.14
N VAL A 35 -6.38 17.48 -5.89
CA VAL A 35 -6.66 18.29 -7.07
C VAL A 35 -7.36 17.48 -8.14
N ASN A 36 -6.96 16.22 -8.37
CA ASN A 36 -7.62 15.33 -9.33
C ASN A 36 -9.10 15.08 -8.94
N ILE A 37 -9.37 14.79 -7.67
CA ILE A 37 -10.75 14.61 -7.19
C ILE A 37 -11.54 15.89 -7.36
N TRP A 38 -10.98 17.02 -6.97
CA TRP A 38 -11.62 18.33 -7.13
C TRP A 38 -11.92 18.65 -8.61
N TRP A 39 -10.97 18.36 -9.50
CA TRP A 39 -11.17 18.52 -10.94
C TRP A 39 -12.30 17.64 -11.46
N ILE A 40 -12.37 16.37 -11.06
CA ILE A 40 -13.45 15.46 -11.45
C ILE A 40 -14.81 16.01 -10.97
N ILE A 41 -14.89 16.49 -9.71
CA ILE A 41 -16.11 17.06 -9.15
C ILE A 41 -16.57 18.27 -9.99
N ASN A 42 -15.68 19.22 -10.29
CA ASN A 42 -16.04 20.37 -11.08
C ASN A 42 -16.47 19.99 -12.50
N LYS A 43 -15.76 19.04 -13.11
CA LYS A 43 -16.09 18.58 -14.46
C LYS A 43 -17.47 17.92 -14.52
N THR A 44 -17.81 17.11 -13.56
CA THR A 44 -19.14 16.48 -13.47
C THR A 44 -20.25 17.51 -13.21
N ARG A 45 -19.95 18.57 -12.46
CA ARG A 45 -20.86 19.71 -12.26
C ARG A 45 -21.13 20.43 -13.59
N ASP A 46 -20.10 20.76 -14.37
CA ASP A 46 -20.24 21.41 -15.67
C ASP A 46 -21.15 20.60 -16.62
N PHE A 47 -21.07 19.28 -16.56
CA PHE A 47 -21.90 18.39 -17.38
C PHE A 47 -23.20 17.96 -16.71
N GLN A 48 -23.53 18.45 -15.52
CA GLN A 48 -24.72 18.09 -14.73
C GLN A 48 -24.88 16.57 -14.55
N LYS A 49 -23.74 15.86 -14.36
CA LYS A 49 -23.73 14.40 -14.14
C LYS A 49 -23.52 14.08 -12.68
N ASN A 50 -24.27 13.09 -12.20
CA ASN A 50 -24.01 12.55 -10.85
C ASN A 50 -22.73 11.73 -10.85
N ILE A 51 -21.93 11.89 -9.78
CA ILE A 51 -20.73 11.10 -9.53
C ILE A 51 -20.84 10.44 -8.15
N TYR A 52 -20.32 9.24 -8.05
CA TYR A 52 -20.26 8.48 -6.80
C TYR A 52 -18.80 8.19 -6.49
N PHE A 53 -18.37 8.47 -5.26
CA PHE A 53 -17.04 8.13 -4.76
C PHE A 53 -17.15 6.99 -3.76
N CYS A 54 -16.31 5.97 -3.94
CA CYS A 54 -16.12 4.90 -2.98
C CYS A 54 -14.68 4.95 -2.47
N PHE A 55 -14.53 5.08 -1.16
CA PHE A 55 -13.22 5.06 -0.50
C PHE A 55 -13.07 3.72 0.22
N ILE A 56 -11.98 3.02 -0.11
CA ILE A 56 -11.66 1.72 0.46
C ILE A 56 -10.37 1.88 1.26
N ASP A 57 -10.42 1.50 2.52
CA ASP A 57 -9.25 1.48 3.41
C ASP A 57 -9.01 0.06 3.91
N TYR A 58 -7.74 -0.33 3.94
CA TYR A 58 -7.32 -1.64 4.42
C TYR A 58 -6.81 -1.52 5.86
N ASP A 59 -7.51 -2.13 6.78
CA ASP A 59 -7.05 -2.21 8.18
C ASP A 59 -5.82 -3.12 8.26
N LYS A 60 -4.74 -2.60 8.88
CA LYS A 60 -3.48 -3.33 9.10
C LYS A 60 -2.88 -3.96 7.83
N ALA A 61 -2.95 -3.26 6.69
CA ALA A 61 -2.51 -3.78 5.40
C ALA A 61 -1.09 -4.37 5.41
N PHE A 62 -0.16 -3.76 6.16
CA PHE A 62 1.22 -4.23 6.27
C PHE A 62 1.38 -5.44 7.21
N ASP A 63 0.58 -5.52 8.27
CA ASP A 63 0.68 -6.61 9.25
C ASP A 63 0.04 -7.90 8.73
N CYS A 64 -0.89 -7.78 7.77
CA CYS A 64 -1.66 -8.90 7.22
C CYS A 64 -1.10 -9.43 5.88
N MET A 65 0.10 -9.03 5.51
CA MET A 65 0.69 -9.41 4.23
C MET A 65 1.10 -10.89 4.21
N ASP A 66 0.61 -11.63 3.21
CA ASP A 66 1.07 -12.97 2.91
C ASP A 66 2.39 -12.91 2.12
N HIS A 67 3.49 -13.27 2.78
CA HIS A 67 4.83 -13.20 2.19
C HIS A 67 5.02 -14.16 1.01
N ASN A 68 4.31 -15.30 0.98
CA ASN A 68 4.38 -16.23 -0.13
C ASN A 68 3.71 -15.65 -1.38
N LYS A 69 2.50 -15.11 -1.21
CA LYS A 69 1.80 -14.42 -2.30
C LYS A 69 2.58 -13.22 -2.80
N SER A 70 3.16 -12.43 -1.88
CA SER A 70 4.02 -11.30 -2.25
C SER A 70 5.24 -11.75 -3.07
N SER A 71 5.88 -12.87 -2.72
CA SER A 71 6.99 -13.42 -3.49
C SER A 71 6.58 -13.80 -4.91
N ASN A 72 5.41 -14.41 -5.08
CA ASN A 72 4.91 -14.79 -6.40
C ASN A 72 4.62 -13.56 -7.27
N ILE A 73 3.98 -12.54 -6.69
CA ILE A 73 3.72 -11.26 -7.38
C ILE A 73 5.03 -10.61 -7.83
N LEU A 74 6.06 -10.59 -6.98
CA LEU A 74 7.36 -10.04 -7.33
C LEU A 74 8.02 -10.79 -8.50
N GLN A 75 7.86 -12.11 -8.57
CA GLN A 75 8.33 -12.91 -9.70
C GLN A 75 7.53 -12.61 -10.97
N GLU A 76 6.20 -12.48 -10.89
CA GLU A 76 5.34 -12.08 -12.01
C GLU A 76 5.71 -10.69 -12.55
N MET A 77 6.15 -9.77 -11.68
CA MET A 77 6.67 -8.45 -12.05
C MET A 77 8.09 -8.50 -12.66
N GLY A 78 8.65 -9.69 -12.89
CA GLY A 78 9.98 -9.85 -13.48
C GLY A 78 11.14 -9.48 -12.56
N ILE A 79 10.92 -9.45 -11.24
CA ILE A 79 11.99 -9.22 -10.28
C ILE A 79 12.87 -10.48 -10.21
N PRO A 80 14.20 -10.34 -10.35
CA PRO A 80 15.11 -11.47 -10.34
C PRO A 80 15.02 -12.32 -9.07
N ASP A 81 15.11 -13.65 -9.24
CA ASP A 81 14.96 -14.64 -8.16
C ASP A 81 15.88 -14.38 -6.97
N HIS A 82 17.10 -13.93 -7.20
CA HIS A 82 18.04 -13.63 -6.11
C HIS A 82 17.53 -12.49 -5.20
N LEU A 83 16.81 -11.48 -5.73
CA LEU A 83 16.22 -10.41 -4.92
C LEU A 83 14.97 -10.90 -4.18
N THR A 84 14.14 -11.70 -4.84
CA THR A 84 12.97 -12.31 -4.22
C THR A 84 13.37 -13.27 -3.10
N CYS A 85 14.42 -14.07 -3.31
CA CYS A 85 14.99 -14.95 -2.29
C CYS A 85 15.53 -14.17 -1.08
N LEU A 86 16.25 -13.05 -1.32
CA LEU A 86 16.72 -12.18 -0.24
C LEU A 86 15.57 -11.61 0.59
N LEU A 87 14.47 -11.19 -0.06
CA LEU A 87 13.27 -10.71 0.65
C LEU A 87 12.64 -11.82 1.46
N ARG A 88 12.48 -13.02 0.87
CA ARG A 88 11.92 -14.18 1.59
C ARG A 88 12.73 -14.51 2.83
N ASN A 89 14.07 -14.53 2.72
CA ASN A 89 14.95 -14.78 3.84
C ASN A 89 14.91 -13.68 4.89
N LEU A 90 14.67 -12.43 4.48
CA LEU A 90 14.53 -11.31 5.40
C LEU A 90 13.28 -11.46 6.29
N TYR A 91 12.20 -12.01 5.73
CA TYR A 91 10.94 -12.22 6.47
C TYR A 91 10.85 -13.59 7.15
N ALA A 92 11.71 -14.54 6.79
CA ALA A 92 11.71 -15.86 7.40
C ALA A 92 12.25 -15.80 8.83
N GLY A 93 11.49 -16.34 9.77
CA GLY A 93 11.92 -16.50 11.16
C GLY A 93 12.19 -15.18 11.89
N GLN A 94 11.48 -14.10 11.56
CA GLN A 94 11.63 -12.84 12.28
C GLN A 94 11.15 -12.97 13.72
N GLU A 95 11.96 -12.49 14.63
CA GLU A 95 11.67 -12.40 16.06
C GLU A 95 11.71 -10.95 16.52
N ALA A 96 10.88 -10.62 17.47
CA ALA A 96 10.86 -9.32 18.11
C ALA A 96 10.92 -9.44 19.64
N SER A 97 11.47 -8.41 20.24
CA SER A 97 11.43 -8.24 21.68
C SER A 97 11.00 -6.81 22.00
N VAL A 98 10.19 -6.64 23.02
CA VAL A 98 9.68 -5.34 23.44
C VAL A 98 10.47 -4.84 24.64
N ARG A 99 11.04 -3.64 24.52
CA ARG A 99 11.68 -2.96 25.64
C ARG A 99 10.61 -2.19 26.44
N THR A 100 10.43 -2.56 27.68
CA THR A 100 9.55 -1.87 28.63
C THR A 100 10.38 -1.09 29.65
N GLY A 101 9.73 -0.24 30.46
CA GLY A 101 10.40 0.42 31.60
C GLY A 101 10.99 -0.54 32.64
N HIS A 102 10.57 -1.82 32.61
CA HIS A 102 11.05 -2.88 33.53
C HIS A 102 12.10 -3.81 32.87
N GLY A 103 12.59 -3.48 31.68
CA GLY A 103 13.59 -4.25 30.95
C GLY A 103 13.08 -4.81 29.60
N MET A 104 13.93 -5.66 28.99
CA MET A 104 13.57 -6.38 27.75
C MET A 104 12.68 -7.58 28.11
N ARG A 105 11.61 -7.77 27.33
CA ARG A 105 10.79 -9.00 27.40
C ARG A 105 11.41 -10.10 26.53
N ASP A 106 10.94 -11.34 26.76
CA ASP A 106 11.36 -12.48 25.99
C ASP A 106 11.07 -12.28 24.49
N TRP A 107 11.92 -12.89 23.68
CA TRP A 107 11.77 -12.87 22.24
C TRP A 107 10.54 -13.68 21.82
N PHE A 108 9.77 -13.17 20.88
CA PHE A 108 8.63 -13.86 20.30
C PHE A 108 8.72 -13.79 18.78
N GLN A 109 8.23 -14.83 18.12
CA GLN A 109 8.19 -14.87 16.66
C GLN A 109 7.10 -13.92 16.13
N ILE A 110 7.46 -13.17 15.09
CA ILE A 110 6.51 -12.32 14.36
C ILE A 110 5.72 -13.23 13.44
N GLY A 111 4.46 -13.50 13.81
CA GLY A 111 3.51 -14.20 12.95
C GLY A 111 2.88 -13.23 11.95
N THR A 112 2.64 -13.69 10.73
CA THR A 112 1.77 -12.98 9.79
C THR A 112 0.33 -13.07 10.30
N GLY A 113 -0.28 -11.94 10.64
CA GLY A 113 -1.68 -11.91 11.05
C GLY A 113 -2.58 -12.35 9.89
N PHE A 114 -3.44 -13.34 10.15
CA PHE A 114 -4.45 -13.77 9.18
C PHE A 114 -5.66 -12.83 9.25
N GLY A 115 -5.97 -12.19 8.13
CA GLY A 115 -7.24 -11.51 7.93
C GLY A 115 -7.11 -10.06 7.49
N TYR A 116 -7.48 -9.80 6.24
CA TYR A 116 -7.72 -8.44 5.77
C TYR A 116 -9.14 -8.04 6.17
N THR A 117 -9.26 -7.00 6.97
CA THR A 117 -10.55 -6.33 7.11
C THR A 117 -10.57 -5.15 6.15
N VAL A 118 -11.32 -5.29 5.07
CA VAL A 118 -11.59 -4.18 4.16
C VAL A 118 -12.67 -3.33 4.80
N LYS A 119 -12.34 -2.12 5.19
CA LYS A 119 -13.33 -1.13 5.61
C LYS A 119 -13.72 -0.32 4.38
N VAL A 120 -14.94 -0.48 3.91
CA VAL A 120 -15.55 0.48 2.98
C VAL A 120 -15.86 1.73 3.79
N VAL A 121 -15.00 2.74 3.68
CA VAL A 121 -15.06 3.91 4.56
C VAL A 121 -16.18 4.86 4.15
N TYR A 122 -16.52 4.95 2.84
CA TYR A 122 -17.66 5.77 2.38
C TYR A 122 -18.02 5.49 0.92
N CYS A 123 -19.29 5.20 0.65
CA CYS A 123 -19.90 5.42 -0.66
C CYS A 123 -20.83 6.63 -0.53
N HIS A 124 -20.40 7.80 -0.96
CA HIS A 124 -21.23 8.99 -0.90
C HIS A 124 -21.59 9.43 -2.32
N PRO A 125 -22.90 9.56 -2.64
CA PRO A 125 -23.30 10.33 -3.80
C PRO A 125 -22.91 11.79 -3.52
N ALA A 126 -21.99 12.34 -4.33
CA ALA A 126 -21.73 13.76 -4.27
C ALA A 126 -22.94 14.47 -4.87
N TYR A 127 -23.95 14.76 -4.05
CA TYR A 127 -24.99 15.70 -4.40
C TYR A 127 -24.35 17.08 -4.49
N LEU A 128 -24.08 17.52 -5.69
CA LEU A 128 -23.78 18.92 -5.97
C LEU A 128 -25.12 19.66 -6.05
N ALA A 129 -25.89 19.62 -4.96
CA ALA A 129 -27.02 20.51 -4.80
C ALA A 129 -26.48 21.90 -4.51
N ASN A 130 -26.73 22.79 -5.44
CA ASN A 130 -26.78 24.25 -5.31
C ASN A 130 -26.07 24.85 -4.07
N MET A 131 -24.81 25.26 -4.23
CA MET A 131 -24.24 26.38 -3.52
C MET A 131 -23.96 27.48 -4.53
#